data_0b3e987cedb127a7f45e97bc8d0f6faf
#
_entry.id   0b3e987cedb127a7f45e97bc8d0f6faf
#
_cell.length_a   1.000
_cell.length_b   1.000
_cell.length_c   1.000
_cell.angle_alpha   90.00
_cell.angle_beta   90.00
_cell.angle_gamma   90.00
#
_symmetry.space_group_name_H-M   'P 1'
#
loop_
_entity.id
_entity.type
_entity.pdbx_description
1 polymer ?
#
loop_
_entity_poly.entity_id
_entity_poly.type
_entity_poly.pdbx_seq_one_letter_code
_entity_poly.pdbx_strand_id
1 'polypeptide(L)'
;REITMIRKLIDGIKNTGAPIVVGLDPMLKFVPEYIRQEAFSEFGETLEGAAEAVWRYNKGLVDAICELVPAVKPQIAMYEQFGVPGVAAFQKTVNYCKEKGLTVIGDIKRGDIGSTSEAYAVGHLGSVQVGSKVCIGFGEDFATVNPYLGSDGVKPFLKVCMEEKKGIFVLVKTSNPSSGELQDRLTEGKPVYELVGEQVAAWAEECMPQEGGYSYVGAVVGATYPEQGRILRKIMPKSFILVPGYGAQGGKGADLVHFFNEDGLGSVINSSRGIIAAYQQEQYAEYGQRGYADAARAAVIAMREDIARALQDR
;
A
#
# COMPACT_ATOMS: atom_id res chain seq x y z
N ARG A 1 8.04 18.04 -17.81
CA ARG A 1 8.16 16.57 -17.78
C ARG A 1 7.09 16.03 -16.84
N GLU A 2 6.33 15.06 -17.30
CA GLU A 2 5.33 14.39 -16.47
C GLU A 2 6.04 13.58 -15.38
N ILE A 3 5.62 13.75 -14.12
CA ILE A 3 6.29 13.13 -12.96
C ILE A 3 5.97 11.63 -12.89
N THR A 4 6.98 10.80 -12.61
CA THR A 4 6.77 9.37 -12.35
C THR A 4 6.19 9.15 -10.97
N MET A 5 5.40 8.09 -10.77
CA MET A 5 4.79 7.83 -9.46
C MET A 5 5.82 7.47 -8.40
N ILE A 6 6.93 6.83 -8.79
CA ILE A 6 8.05 6.60 -7.85
C ILE A 6 8.68 7.92 -7.40
N ARG A 7 8.82 8.89 -8.28
CA ARG A 7 9.31 10.22 -7.93
C ARG A 7 8.32 10.95 -7.02
N LYS A 8 7.02 10.90 -7.33
CA LYS A 8 5.97 11.46 -6.48
C LYS A 8 6.04 10.90 -5.06
N LEU A 9 6.22 9.56 -4.92
CA LEU A 9 6.37 8.91 -3.63
C LEU A 9 7.61 9.42 -2.88
N ILE A 10 8.76 9.49 -3.54
CA ILE A 10 10.01 9.97 -2.94
C ILE A 10 9.88 11.42 -2.50
N ASP A 11 9.34 12.29 -3.33
CA ASP A 11 9.14 13.70 -3.01
C ASP A 11 8.16 13.85 -1.83
N GLY A 12 7.10 13.04 -1.79
CA GLY A 12 6.17 12.98 -0.67
C GLY A 12 6.85 12.57 0.64
N ILE A 13 7.72 11.55 0.63
CA ILE A 13 8.50 11.13 1.79
C ILE A 13 9.39 12.28 2.29
N LYS A 14 10.09 12.95 1.39
CA LYS A 14 10.97 14.07 1.73
C LYS A 14 10.20 15.26 2.31
N ASN A 15 9.05 15.58 1.73
CA ASN A 15 8.22 16.71 2.14
C ASN A 15 7.57 16.48 3.51
N THR A 16 7.14 15.24 3.81
CA THR A 16 6.49 14.90 5.07
C THR A 16 7.46 14.47 6.17
N GLY A 17 8.69 14.10 5.78
CA GLY A 17 9.64 13.48 6.70
C GLY A 17 9.19 12.10 7.20
N ALA A 18 8.24 11.46 6.51
CA ALA A 18 7.58 10.25 6.97
C ALA A 18 7.53 9.19 5.86
N PRO A 19 8.32 8.11 5.91
CA PRO A 19 8.20 6.99 4.98
C PRO A 19 7.03 6.07 5.37
N ILE A 20 5.83 6.63 5.50
CA ILE A 20 4.64 5.96 6.03
C ILE A 20 3.57 5.81 4.94
N VAL A 21 2.96 4.64 4.91
CA VAL A 21 1.74 4.36 4.16
C VAL A 21 0.62 4.04 5.14
N VAL A 22 -0.47 4.77 5.07
CA VAL A 22 -1.66 4.46 5.87
C VAL A 22 -2.54 3.47 5.12
N GLY A 23 -2.68 2.28 5.68
CA GLY A 23 -3.58 1.26 5.15
C GLY A 23 -5.04 1.65 5.41
N LEU A 24 -5.81 1.81 4.33
CA LEU A 24 -7.25 2.02 4.39
C LEU A 24 -7.97 0.67 4.23
N ASP A 25 -7.98 -0.09 5.32
CA ASP A 25 -8.54 -1.43 5.44
C ASP A 25 -9.81 -1.39 6.32
N PRO A 26 -10.89 -0.69 5.90
CA PRO A 26 -12.02 -0.38 6.76
C PRO A 26 -12.88 -1.62 7.01
N MET A 27 -13.00 -1.99 8.28
CA MET A 27 -14.03 -2.91 8.75
C MET A 27 -15.17 -2.12 9.38
N LEU A 28 -16.41 -2.55 9.28
CA LEU A 28 -17.55 -1.84 9.89
C LEU A 28 -17.38 -1.64 11.41
N LYS A 29 -16.71 -2.57 12.09
CA LYS A 29 -16.39 -2.43 13.53
C LYS A 29 -15.38 -1.31 13.85
N PHE A 30 -14.65 -0.82 12.87
CA PHE A 30 -13.74 0.33 13.02
C PHE A 30 -14.45 1.66 12.75
N VAL A 31 -15.53 1.62 11.98
CA VAL A 31 -16.32 2.81 11.68
C VAL A 31 -17.06 3.25 12.94
N PRO A 32 -16.91 4.51 13.40
CA PRO A 32 -17.66 5.02 14.52
C PRO A 32 -19.17 4.79 14.40
N GLU A 33 -19.81 4.48 15.51
CA GLU A 33 -21.23 4.12 15.52
C GLU A 33 -22.12 5.21 14.90
N TYR A 34 -21.85 6.48 15.21
CA TYR A 34 -22.65 7.57 14.67
C TYR A 34 -22.59 7.67 13.15
N ILE A 35 -21.42 7.38 12.53
CA ILE A 35 -21.26 7.35 11.07
C ILE A 35 -22.07 6.20 10.46
N ARG A 36 -22.04 5.02 11.10
CA ARG A 36 -22.84 3.87 10.66
C ARG A 36 -24.33 4.17 10.76
N GLN A 37 -24.78 4.75 11.86
CA GLN A 37 -26.19 5.10 12.07
C GLN A 37 -26.67 6.14 11.04
N GLU A 38 -25.90 7.18 10.78
CA GLU A 38 -26.21 8.17 9.75
C GLU A 38 -26.30 7.53 8.35
N ALA A 39 -25.32 6.72 7.96
CA ALA A 39 -25.34 6.05 6.66
C ALA A 39 -26.49 5.05 6.54
N PHE A 40 -26.79 4.29 7.59
CA PHE A 40 -27.91 3.34 7.59
C PHE A 40 -29.29 4.04 7.64
N SER A 41 -29.36 5.22 8.22
CA SER A 41 -30.57 6.05 8.17
C SER A 41 -30.90 6.51 6.75
N GLU A 42 -29.89 6.80 5.94
CA GLU A 42 -30.07 7.27 4.57
C GLU A 42 -30.22 6.14 3.54
N PHE A 43 -29.43 5.07 3.70
CA PHE A 43 -29.29 3.98 2.71
C PHE A 43 -29.79 2.62 3.22
N GLY A 44 -30.28 2.56 4.46
CA GLY A 44 -30.70 1.32 5.11
C GLY A 44 -29.54 0.46 5.62
N GLU A 45 -29.87 -0.62 6.34
CA GLU A 45 -28.93 -1.69 6.69
C GLU A 45 -28.71 -2.61 5.48
N THR A 46 -28.00 -2.09 4.50
CA THR A 46 -27.78 -2.68 3.17
C THR A 46 -26.30 -2.61 2.81
N LEU A 47 -25.91 -3.24 1.70
CA LEU A 47 -24.54 -3.12 1.17
C LEU A 47 -24.21 -1.67 0.79
N GLU A 48 -25.20 -0.92 0.30
CA GLU A 48 -25.08 0.52 0.01
C GLU A 48 -24.82 1.32 1.28
N GLY A 49 -25.58 1.04 2.36
CA GLY A 49 -25.38 1.68 3.66
C GLY A 49 -24.01 1.39 4.26
N ALA A 50 -23.54 0.14 4.16
CA ALA A 50 -22.21 -0.26 4.60
C ALA A 50 -21.10 0.45 3.81
N ALA A 51 -21.23 0.49 2.49
CA ALA A 51 -20.28 1.18 1.60
C ALA A 51 -20.21 2.69 1.86
N GLU A 52 -21.36 3.33 2.09
CA GLU A 52 -21.42 4.75 2.45
C GLU A 52 -20.78 5.02 3.81
N ALA A 53 -21.01 4.17 4.82
CA ALA A 53 -20.37 4.29 6.13
C ALA A 53 -18.83 4.21 6.00
N VAL A 54 -18.32 3.27 5.23
CA VAL A 54 -16.90 3.12 4.94
C VAL A 54 -16.35 4.34 4.21
N TRP A 55 -17.06 4.86 3.23
CA TRP A 55 -16.65 6.06 2.51
C TRP A 55 -16.52 7.28 3.44
N ARG A 56 -17.55 7.57 4.25
CA ARG A 56 -17.53 8.69 5.20
C ARG A 56 -16.40 8.58 6.21
N TYR A 57 -16.16 7.39 6.70
CA TYR A 57 -15.05 7.09 7.59
C TYR A 57 -13.68 7.36 6.93
N ASN A 58 -13.46 6.82 5.74
CA ASN A 58 -12.24 7.04 4.98
C ASN A 58 -12.00 8.53 4.70
N LYS A 59 -13.05 9.25 4.31
CA LYS A 59 -12.96 10.68 4.03
C LYS A 59 -12.42 11.46 5.22
N GLY A 60 -12.94 11.21 6.41
CA GLY A 60 -12.47 11.87 7.65
C GLY A 60 -11.02 11.49 7.98
N LEU A 61 -10.63 10.23 7.80
CA LEU A 61 -9.25 9.79 7.99
C LEU A 61 -8.30 10.51 7.02
N VAL A 62 -8.63 10.54 5.75
CA VAL A 62 -7.80 11.18 4.71
C VAL A 62 -7.64 12.67 4.99
N ASP A 63 -8.71 13.38 5.35
CA ASP A 63 -8.65 14.81 5.70
C ASP A 63 -7.69 15.06 6.88
N ALA A 64 -7.61 14.15 7.85
CA ALA A 64 -6.77 14.30 9.03
C ALA A 64 -5.28 14.00 8.80
N ILE A 65 -4.95 13.13 7.81
CA ILE A 65 -3.59 12.61 7.64
C ILE A 65 -2.89 13.05 6.35
N CYS A 66 -3.60 13.63 5.39
CA CYS A 66 -3.06 13.88 4.04
C CYS A 66 -1.83 14.78 4.00
N GLU A 67 -1.65 15.65 4.98
CA GLU A 67 -0.47 16.51 5.12
C GLU A 67 0.72 15.82 5.81
N LEU A 68 0.49 14.68 6.46
CA LEU A 68 1.47 14.01 7.32
C LEU A 68 2.16 12.83 6.67
N VAL A 69 1.56 12.27 5.63
CA VAL A 69 2.04 11.04 4.98
C VAL A 69 2.11 11.19 3.47
N PRO A 70 3.05 10.50 2.79
CA PRO A 70 3.16 10.55 1.33
C PRO A 70 2.11 9.70 0.61
N ALA A 71 1.59 8.66 1.27
CA ALA A 71 0.81 7.62 0.60
C ALA A 71 -0.25 6.97 1.49
N VAL A 72 -1.26 6.44 0.84
CA VAL A 72 -2.29 5.56 1.41
C VAL A 72 -2.38 4.27 0.62
N LYS A 73 -2.91 3.22 1.25
CA LYS A 73 -3.03 1.90 0.64
C LYS A 73 -4.40 1.29 0.95
N PRO A 74 -5.42 1.57 0.13
CA PRO A 74 -6.72 0.92 0.26
C PRO A 74 -6.61 -0.56 -0.13
N GLN A 75 -7.06 -1.44 0.79
CA GLN A 75 -7.14 -2.88 0.58
C GLN A 75 -8.48 -3.23 -0.06
N ILE A 76 -8.46 -3.64 -1.32
CA ILE A 76 -9.70 -3.82 -2.11
C ILE A 76 -10.66 -4.87 -1.53
N ALA A 77 -10.16 -5.89 -0.85
CA ALA A 77 -10.99 -6.93 -0.24
C ALA A 77 -12.00 -6.37 0.78
N MET A 78 -11.61 -5.31 1.51
CA MET A 78 -12.49 -4.66 2.50
C MET A 78 -13.66 -3.92 1.85
N TYR A 79 -13.57 -3.67 0.56
CA TYR A 79 -14.60 -3.02 -0.25
C TYR A 79 -15.37 -4.06 -1.08
N GLU A 80 -14.69 -5.01 -1.70
CA GLU A 80 -15.32 -6.09 -2.49
C GLU A 80 -16.32 -6.91 -1.68
N GLN A 81 -16.12 -7.07 -0.37
CA GLN A 81 -17.08 -7.76 0.49
C GLN A 81 -18.48 -7.14 0.49
N PHE A 82 -18.61 -5.87 0.11
CA PHE A 82 -19.88 -5.16 -0.04
C PHE A 82 -20.37 -5.12 -1.49
N GLY A 83 -19.79 -5.94 -2.38
CA GLY A 83 -20.19 -6.02 -3.79
C GLY A 83 -19.97 -4.72 -4.57
N VAL A 84 -20.87 -4.44 -5.52
CA VAL A 84 -20.75 -3.25 -6.39
C VAL A 84 -20.70 -1.94 -5.60
N PRO A 85 -21.56 -1.70 -4.59
CA PRO A 85 -21.47 -0.47 -3.78
C PRO A 85 -20.11 -0.33 -3.08
N GLY A 86 -19.55 -1.42 -2.60
CA GLY A 86 -18.22 -1.43 -1.98
C GLY A 86 -17.11 -1.08 -2.97
N VAL A 87 -17.12 -1.64 -4.17
CA VAL A 87 -16.16 -1.31 -5.22
C VAL A 87 -16.30 0.16 -5.66
N ALA A 88 -17.53 0.68 -5.71
CA ALA A 88 -17.77 2.11 -5.95
C ALA A 88 -17.16 2.99 -4.82
N ALA A 89 -17.27 2.56 -3.56
CA ALA A 89 -16.62 3.25 -2.43
C ALA A 89 -15.08 3.20 -2.51
N PHE A 90 -14.52 2.08 -2.99
CA PHE A 90 -13.08 1.97 -3.28
C PHE A 90 -12.66 3.02 -4.33
N GLN A 91 -13.36 3.09 -5.46
CA GLN A 91 -13.09 4.08 -6.51
C GLN A 91 -13.17 5.52 -5.97
N LYS A 92 -14.20 5.81 -5.19
CA LYS A 92 -14.41 7.11 -4.55
C LYS A 92 -13.26 7.48 -3.61
N THR A 93 -12.78 6.49 -2.83
CA THR A 93 -11.63 6.65 -1.93
C THR A 93 -10.34 6.92 -2.71
N VAL A 94 -10.07 6.17 -3.77
CA VAL A 94 -8.89 6.39 -4.64
C VAL A 94 -8.89 7.81 -5.20
N ASN A 95 -10.00 8.23 -5.79
CA ASN A 95 -10.13 9.56 -6.38
C ASN A 95 -9.89 10.67 -5.34
N TYR A 96 -10.52 10.55 -4.17
CA TYR A 96 -10.38 11.54 -3.09
C TYR A 96 -8.95 11.63 -2.56
N CYS A 97 -8.28 10.50 -2.38
CA CYS A 97 -6.87 10.50 -1.96
C CYS A 97 -5.96 11.19 -2.98
N LYS A 98 -6.21 10.99 -4.27
CA LYS A 98 -5.49 11.67 -5.35
C LYS A 98 -5.75 13.16 -5.38
N GLU A 99 -6.99 13.61 -5.18
CA GLU A 99 -7.36 15.03 -5.04
C GLU A 99 -6.63 15.69 -3.88
N LYS A 100 -6.37 14.96 -2.80
CA LYS A 100 -5.57 15.41 -1.65
C LYS A 100 -4.05 15.34 -1.86
N GLY A 101 -3.60 14.96 -3.05
CA GLY A 101 -2.18 14.90 -3.41
C GLY A 101 -1.44 13.64 -2.96
N LEU A 102 -2.14 12.69 -2.33
CA LEU A 102 -1.54 11.44 -1.87
C LEU A 102 -1.16 10.51 -3.02
N THR A 103 -0.08 9.75 -2.84
CA THR A 103 0.19 8.57 -3.65
C THR A 103 -0.73 7.45 -3.20
N VAL A 104 -1.39 6.78 -4.14
CA VAL A 104 -2.33 5.70 -3.85
C VAL A 104 -1.77 4.36 -4.29
N ILE A 105 -1.61 3.45 -3.35
CA ILE A 105 -1.20 2.06 -3.58
C ILE A 105 -2.44 1.19 -3.49
N GLY A 106 -2.88 0.63 -4.61
CA GLY A 106 -3.96 -0.37 -4.61
C GLY A 106 -3.45 -1.70 -4.06
N ASP A 107 -3.91 -2.08 -2.87
CA ASP A 107 -3.58 -3.39 -2.31
C ASP A 107 -4.56 -4.43 -2.85
N ILE A 108 -4.27 -4.89 -4.06
CA ILE A 108 -5.15 -5.73 -4.86
C ILE A 108 -4.66 -7.17 -4.99
N LYS A 109 -3.36 -7.39 -4.87
CA LYS A 109 -2.68 -8.71 -4.95
C LYS A 109 -3.14 -9.56 -6.14
N ARG A 110 -3.28 -8.92 -7.32
CA ARG A 110 -3.70 -9.62 -8.54
C ARG A 110 -2.57 -10.48 -9.10
N GLY A 111 -2.97 -11.58 -9.75
CA GLY A 111 -2.04 -12.49 -10.41
C GLY A 111 -2.84 -13.34 -11.40
N ASP A 112 -2.44 -13.26 -12.69
CA ASP A 112 -2.97 -14.05 -13.79
C ASP A 112 -1.93 -14.06 -14.91
N ILE A 113 -2.24 -14.51 -16.09
CA ILE A 113 -1.34 -14.58 -17.22
C ILE A 113 -1.89 -13.85 -18.45
N GLY A 114 -0.99 -13.48 -19.38
CA GLY A 114 -1.33 -12.96 -20.69
C GLY A 114 -2.32 -11.79 -20.66
N SER A 115 -3.34 -11.88 -21.51
CA SER A 115 -4.37 -10.83 -21.64
C SER A 115 -5.21 -10.61 -20.39
N THR A 116 -5.39 -11.62 -19.55
CA THR A 116 -6.10 -11.48 -18.26
C THR A 116 -5.28 -10.64 -17.29
N SER A 117 -3.98 -10.91 -17.19
CA SER A 117 -3.08 -10.06 -16.38
C SER A 117 -3.02 -8.63 -16.92
N GLU A 118 -2.97 -8.45 -18.25
CA GLU A 118 -3.02 -7.13 -18.89
C GLU A 118 -4.30 -6.38 -18.54
N ALA A 119 -5.46 -7.05 -18.54
CA ALA A 119 -6.73 -6.44 -18.15
C ALA A 119 -6.73 -5.95 -16.69
N TYR A 120 -6.15 -6.71 -15.76
CA TYR A 120 -5.94 -6.24 -14.39
C TYR A 120 -5.02 -5.02 -14.33
N ALA A 121 -3.89 -5.06 -15.03
CA ALA A 121 -2.92 -3.97 -15.06
C ALA A 121 -3.53 -2.67 -15.61
N VAL A 122 -4.23 -2.77 -16.73
CA VAL A 122 -4.93 -1.64 -17.36
C VAL A 122 -6.04 -1.11 -16.47
N GLY A 123 -6.84 -1.99 -15.87
CA GLY A 123 -7.96 -1.61 -14.99
C GLY A 123 -7.52 -0.82 -13.76
N HIS A 124 -6.38 -1.15 -13.18
CA HIS A 124 -5.87 -0.51 -11.98
C HIS A 124 -4.89 0.63 -12.27
N LEU A 125 -3.95 0.46 -13.17
CA LEU A 125 -2.85 1.39 -13.38
C LEU A 125 -2.88 2.13 -14.72
N GLY A 126 -3.58 1.59 -15.69
CA GLY A 126 -3.54 2.07 -17.07
C GLY A 126 -4.80 2.81 -17.50
N SER A 127 -4.98 2.79 -18.81
CA SER A 127 -6.12 3.39 -19.50
C SER A 127 -6.66 2.45 -20.57
N VAL A 128 -7.94 2.59 -20.85
CA VAL A 128 -8.68 1.77 -21.81
C VAL A 128 -9.26 2.62 -22.93
N GLN A 129 -9.08 2.19 -24.17
CA GLN A 129 -9.74 2.81 -25.32
C GLN A 129 -11.21 2.34 -25.40
N VAL A 130 -12.14 3.28 -25.29
CA VAL A 130 -13.57 3.03 -25.42
C VAL A 130 -14.12 3.89 -26.58
N GLY A 131 -14.29 3.27 -27.73
CA GLY A 131 -14.60 4.00 -28.96
C GLY A 131 -13.48 4.99 -29.30
N SER A 132 -13.81 6.28 -29.39
CA SER A 132 -12.85 7.36 -29.66
C SER A 132 -12.19 7.95 -28.40
N LYS A 133 -12.56 7.48 -27.19
CA LYS A 133 -12.12 8.05 -25.91
C LYS A 133 -11.15 7.12 -25.19
N VAL A 134 -10.20 7.73 -24.48
CA VAL A 134 -9.34 7.04 -23.51
C VAL A 134 -9.94 7.25 -22.12
N CYS A 135 -10.20 6.16 -21.42
CA CYS A 135 -10.82 6.14 -20.10
C CYS A 135 -9.89 5.49 -19.06
N ILE A 136 -9.88 6.05 -17.87
CA ILE A 136 -9.13 5.50 -16.74
C ILE A 136 -10.10 4.69 -15.88
N GLY A 137 -9.68 3.48 -15.47
CA GLY A 137 -10.42 2.64 -14.55
C GLY A 137 -10.28 3.12 -13.09
N PHE A 138 -9.66 2.31 -12.24
CA PHE A 138 -9.46 2.68 -10.82
C PHE A 138 -8.43 3.79 -10.63
N GLY A 139 -7.35 3.79 -11.41
CA GLY A 139 -6.40 4.90 -11.48
C GLY A 139 -5.46 5.04 -10.29
N GLU A 140 -5.15 3.95 -9.58
CA GLU A 140 -4.11 3.95 -8.54
C GLU A 140 -2.74 4.31 -9.13
N ASP A 141 -1.82 4.68 -8.28
CA ASP A 141 -0.44 5.03 -8.66
C ASP A 141 0.48 3.81 -8.60
N PHE A 142 0.21 2.88 -7.69
CA PHE A 142 0.87 1.58 -7.53
C PHE A 142 -0.17 0.49 -7.29
N ALA A 143 0.21 -0.76 -7.57
CA ALA A 143 -0.60 -1.93 -7.27
C ALA A 143 0.26 -3.06 -6.71
N THR A 144 -0.29 -3.86 -5.80
CA THR A 144 0.35 -5.09 -5.32
C THR A 144 0.05 -6.25 -6.26
N VAL A 145 1.06 -7.08 -6.54
CA VAL A 145 1.00 -8.17 -7.52
C VAL A 145 1.54 -9.46 -6.92
N ASN A 146 0.86 -10.57 -7.19
CA ASN A 146 1.30 -11.90 -6.80
C ASN A 146 2.17 -12.51 -7.91
N PRO A 147 3.44 -12.91 -7.61
CA PRO A 147 4.37 -13.39 -8.62
C PRO A 147 4.26 -14.89 -8.92
N TYR A 148 3.34 -15.61 -8.30
CA TYR A 148 3.30 -17.08 -8.33
C TYR A 148 3.25 -17.68 -9.74
N LEU A 149 2.66 -16.98 -10.71
CA LEU A 149 2.59 -17.39 -12.11
C LEU A 149 3.81 -16.94 -12.95
N GLY A 150 4.83 -16.39 -12.31
CA GLY A 150 6.06 -15.99 -12.97
C GLY A 150 5.95 -14.77 -13.88
N SER A 151 6.88 -14.65 -14.83
CA SER A 151 6.98 -13.48 -15.71
C SER A 151 5.74 -13.27 -16.59
N ASP A 152 5.04 -14.32 -16.96
CA ASP A 152 3.80 -14.22 -17.75
C ASP A 152 2.70 -13.45 -17.00
N GLY A 153 2.74 -13.48 -15.65
CA GLY A 153 1.83 -12.73 -14.82
C GLY A 153 2.29 -11.31 -14.52
N VAL A 154 3.60 -11.11 -14.35
CA VAL A 154 4.16 -9.82 -13.93
C VAL A 154 4.44 -8.88 -15.10
N LYS A 155 4.98 -9.37 -16.21
CA LYS A 155 5.35 -8.52 -17.37
C LYS A 155 4.22 -7.68 -17.96
N PRO A 156 2.94 -8.12 -18.00
CA PRO A 156 1.85 -7.24 -18.42
C PRO A 156 1.70 -5.99 -17.53
N PHE A 157 1.93 -6.13 -16.21
CA PHE A 157 1.97 -4.98 -15.31
C PHE A 157 3.18 -4.07 -15.56
N LEU A 158 4.35 -4.65 -15.84
CA LEU A 158 5.57 -3.87 -16.14
C LEU A 158 5.38 -2.99 -17.37
N LYS A 159 4.76 -3.53 -18.42
CA LYS A 159 4.42 -2.78 -19.64
C LYS A 159 3.59 -1.53 -19.31
N VAL A 160 2.48 -1.70 -18.56
CA VAL A 160 1.63 -0.59 -18.16
C VAL A 160 2.37 0.41 -17.26
N CYS A 161 3.21 -0.08 -16.32
CA CYS A 161 4.02 0.80 -15.48
C CYS A 161 4.94 1.70 -16.29
N MET A 162 5.59 1.17 -17.32
CA MET A 162 6.48 1.94 -18.20
C MET A 162 5.72 2.95 -19.05
N GLU A 163 4.57 2.56 -19.62
CA GLU A 163 3.73 3.40 -20.45
C GLU A 163 3.08 4.56 -19.66
N GLU A 164 2.58 4.25 -18.47
CA GLU A 164 1.80 5.19 -17.65
C GLU A 164 2.59 5.78 -16.47
N LYS A 165 3.90 5.47 -16.36
CA LYS A 165 4.80 5.91 -15.27
C LYS A 165 4.30 5.54 -13.87
N LYS A 166 3.63 4.42 -13.78
CA LYS A 166 3.08 3.81 -12.55
C LYS A 166 4.08 2.83 -11.94
N GLY A 167 3.71 2.17 -10.85
CA GLY A 167 4.56 1.15 -10.23
C GLY A 167 3.79 -0.02 -9.67
N ILE A 168 4.53 -1.07 -9.31
CA ILE A 168 4.00 -2.23 -8.61
C ILE A 168 4.86 -2.59 -7.40
N PHE A 169 4.23 -3.28 -6.46
CA PHE A 169 4.90 -3.98 -5.37
C PHE A 169 4.60 -5.48 -5.48
N VAL A 170 5.63 -6.27 -5.76
CA VAL A 170 5.52 -7.72 -5.90
C VAL A 170 5.66 -8.39 -4.54
N LEU A 171 4.80 -9.36 -4.22
CA LEU A 171 4.89 -10.13 -2.98
C LEU A 171 6.17 -10.97 -2.95
N VAL A 172 7.07 -10.71 -2.02
CA VAL A 172 8.34 -11.44 -1.89
C VAL A 172 8.38 -12.25 -0.59
N LYS A 173 8.25 -11.58 0.57
CA LYS A 173 8.15 -12.26 1.85
C LYS A 173 7.03 -11.63 2.66
N THR A 174 5.97 -12.40 2.88
CA THR A 174 4.77 -11.92 3.56
C THR A 174 4.85 -12.09 5.07
N SER A 175 4.07 -11.30 5.81
CA SER A 175 4.15 -11.23 7.28
C SER A 175 3.30 -12.26 8.02
N ASN A 176 2.43 -12.99 7.30
CA ASN A 176 1.52 -13.97 7.89
C ASN A 176 2.25 -15.20 8.44
N PRO A 177 1.75 -15.83 9.53
CA PRO A 177 2.41 -16.99 10.15
C PRO A 177 2.69 -18.15 9.21
N SER A 178 1.78 -18.44 8.27
CA SER A 178 1.91 -19.55 7.29
C SER A 178 2.83 -19.23 6.11
N SER A 179 3.44 -18.06 6.06
CA SER A 179 4.33 -17.68 4.94
C SER A 179 5.47 -18.68 4.72
N GLY A 180 5.96 -19.28 5.79
CA GLY A 180 7.04 -20.27 5.74
C GLY A 180 6.67 -21.60 5.06
N GLU A 181 5.39 -21.93 4.94
CA GLU A 181 4.96 -23.16 4.28
C GLU A 181 5.41 -23.27 2.83
N LEU A 182 5.53 -22.11 2.15
CA LEU A 182 6.02 -21.99 0.79
C LEU A 182 7.29 -21.15 0.71
N GLN A 183 7.28 -19.96 1.31
CA GLN A 183 8.31 -18.95 1.07
C GLN A 183 9.67 -19.29 1.68
N ASP A 184 9.72 -20.10 2.77
CA ASP A 184 10.96 -20.54 3.42
C ASP A 184 11.45 -21.90 2.89
N ARG A 185 10.73 -22.52 1.94
CA ARG A 185 11.19 -23.78 1.32
C ARG A 185 12.46 -23.54 0.52
N LEU A 186 13.38 -24.51 0.61
CA LEU A 186 14.64 -24.44 -0.11
C LEU A 186 14.50 -25.05 -1.51
N THR A 187 14.99 -24.32 -2.49
CA THR A 187 15.16 -24.78 -3.86
C THR A 187 16.61 -24.52 -4.24
N GLU A 188 17.36 -25.58 -4.55
CA GLU A 188 18.80 -25.48 -4.86
C GLU A 188 19.61 -24.76 -3.76
N GLY A 189 19.22 -24.94 -2.51
CA GLY A 189 19.89 -24.36 -1.35
C GLY A 189 19.50 -22.93 -0.99
N LYS A 190 18.60 -22.30 -1.76
CA LYS A 190 18.06 -20.96 -1.47
C LYS A 190 16.59 -21.02 -1.08
N PRO A 191 16.12 -20.22 -0.13
CA PRO A 191 14.69 -20.11 0.16
C PRO A 191 13.95 -19.44 -1.00
N VAL A 192 12.70 -19.85 -1.20
CA VAL A 192 11.85 -19.34 -2.29
C VAL A 192 11.75 -17.82 -2.26
N TYR A 193 11.64 -17.19 -1.08
CA TYR A 193 11.55 -15.73 -1.00
C TYR A 193 12.79 -15.01 -1.57
N GLU A 194 13.99 -15.59 -1.46
CA GLU A 194 15.22 -15.01 -2.06
C GLU A 194 15.19 -15.14 -3.58
N LEU A 195 14.74 -16.30 -4.11
CA LEU A 195 14.60 -16.49 -5.57
C LEU A 195 13.58 -15.49 -6.15
N VAL A 196 12.48 -15.24 -5.44
CA VAL A 196 11.50 -14.22 -5.85
C VAL A 196 12.12 -12.82 -5.77
N GLY A 197 12.90 -12.52 -4.74
CA GLY A 197 13.65 -11.27 -4.62
C GLY A 197 14.63 -11.04 -5.76
N GLU A 198 15.39 -12.07 -6.17
CA GLU A 198 16.28 -12.03 -7.34
C GLU A 198 15.49 -11.75 -8.64
N GLN A 199 14.31 -12.35 -8.79
CA GLN A 199 13.44 -12.11 -9.92
C GLN A 199 12.90 -10.66 -9.94
N VAL A 200 12.50 -10.12 -8.76
CA VAL A 200 12.10 -8.71 -8.63
C VAL A 200 13.25 -7.79 -9.00
N ALA A 201 14.48 -8.07 -8.57
CA ALA A 201 15.64 -7.27 -8.92
C ALA A 201 15.87 -7.24 -10.44
N ALA A 202 15.70 -8.40 -11.14
CA ALA A 202 15.80 -8.47 -12.59
C ALA A 202 14.69 -7.63 -13.27
N TRP A 203 13.45 -7.75 -12.86
CA TRP A 203 12.35 -6.91 -13.37
C TRP A 203 12.56 -5.43 -13.07
N ALA A 204 13.16 -5.10 -11.94
CA ALA A 204 13.48 -3.73 -11.58
C ALA A 204 14.48 -3.09 -12.55
N GLU A 205 15.49 -3.83 -12.98
CA GLU A 205 16.46 -3.36 -13.99
C GLU A 205 15.80 -3.12 -15.36
N GLU A 206 14.82 -3.97 -15.74
CA GLU A 206 14.06 -3.79 -16.98
C GLU A 206 13.16 -2.54 -16.97
N CYS A 207 12.79 -2.04 -15.79
CA CYS A 207 11.77 -0.99 -15.58
C CYS A 207 12.29 0.21 -14.78
N MET A 208 13.47 0.71 -15.16
CA MET A 208 14.02 1.92 -14.56
C MET A 208 13.44 3.18 -15.23
N PRO A 209 13.11 4.22 -14.43
CA PRO A 209 12.80 5.52 -15.00
C PRO A 209 14.03 6.14 -15.66
N GLN A 210 13.82 7.04 -16.62
CA GLN A 210 14.91 7.71 -17.36
C GLN A 210 15.87 8.50 -16.48
N GLU A 211 15.36 9.07 -15.37
CA GLU A 211 16.13 9.80 -14.39
C GLU A 211 16.98 8.89 -13.47
N GLY A 212 16.81 7.58 -13.56
CA GLY A 212 17.49 6.63 -12.70
C GLY A 212 16.92 6.62 -11.26
N GLY A 213 17.73 6.14 -10.33
CA GLY A 213 17.34 6.04 -8.92
C GLY A 213 16.62 4.73 -8.61
N TYR A 214 15.35 4.82 -8.20
CA TYR A 214 14.51 3.66 -7.88
C TYR A 214 13.62 3.25 -9.05
N SER A 215 13.42 1.94 -9.19
CA SER A 215 12.61 1.32 -10.24
C SER A 215 11.10 1.53 -10.01
N TYR A 216 10.31 1.35 -11.06
CA TYR A 216 8.86 1.17 -10.98
C TYR A 216 8.46 -0.13 -10.28
N VAL A 217 9.39 -1.07 -10.13
CA VAL A 217 9.15 -2.39 -9.54
C VAL A 217 9.68 -2.41 -8.12
N GLY A 218 8.75 -2.50 -7.17
CA GLY A 218 9.02 -2.68 -5.76
C GLY A 218 8.65 -4.07 -5.26
N ALA A 219 8.82 -4.29 -3.98
CA ALA A 219 8.54 -5.55 -3.31
C ALA A 219 7.75 -5.35 -2.03
N VAL A 220 6.94 -6.34 -1.65
CA VAL A 220 6.34 -6.44 -0.31
C VAL A 220 7.19 -7.38 0.52
N VAL A 221 7.73 -6.85 1.62
CA VAL A 221 8.53 -7.63 2.59
C VAL A 221 8.06 -7.27 4.00
N GLY A 222 7.54 -8.25 4.74
CA GLY A 222 6.97 -8.04 6.08
C GLY A 222 8.02 -7.69 7.13
N ALA A 223 7.64 -6.85 8.10
CA ALA A 223 8.49 -6.42 9.22
C ALA A 223 8.75 -7.53 10.25
N THR A 224 8.04 -8.65 10.20
CA THR A 224 8.10 -9.72 11.21
C THR A 224 9.47 -10.40 11.29
N TYR A 225 10.25 -10.35 10.21
CA TYR A 225 11.55 -11.03 10.09
C TYR A 225 12.64 -10.05 9.64
N PRO A 226 13.23 -9.23 10.55
CA PRO A 226 14.20 -8.19 10.19
C PRO A 226 15.43 -8.69 9.41
N GLU A 227 15.93 -9.90 9.75
CA GLU A 227 17.10 -10.48 9.06
C GLU A 227 16.78 -10.81 7.59
N GLN A 228 15.60 -11.32 7.30
CA GLN A 228 15.15 -11.54 5.92
C GLN A 228 15.02 -10.21 5.16
N GLY A 229 14.58 -9.16 5.83
CA GLY A 229 14.55 -7.81 5.29
C GLY A 229 15.94 -7.30 4.90
N ARG A 230 16.95 -7.55 5.74
CA ARG A 230 18.37 -7.21 5.46
C ARG A 230 18.89 -7.92 4.20
N ILE A 231 18.64 -9.23 4.09
CA ILE A 231 19.03 -10.03 2.93
C ILE A 231 18.36 -9.50 1.67
N LEU A 232 17.04 -9.31 1.71
CA LEU A 232 16.25 -8.86 0.58
C LEU A 232 16.58 -7.41 0.15
N ARG A 233 16.93 -6.53 1.11
CA ARG A 233 17.40 -5.18 0.77
C ARG A 233 18.66 -5.21 -0.10
N LYS A 234 19.59 -6.12 0.19
CA LYS A 234 20.83 -6.30 -0.60
C LYS A 234 20.54 -6.88 -1.99
N ILE A 235 19.58 -7.81 -2.08
CA ILE A 235 19.18 -8.42 -3.35
C ILE A 235 18.50 -7.40 -4.26
N MET A 236 17.68 -6.48 -3.70
CA MET A 236 16.83 -5.54 -4.43
C MET A 236 17.21 -4.07 -4.17
N PRO A 237 18.44 -3.62 -4.47
CA PRO A 237 18.91 -2.29 -4.08
C PRO A 237 18.13 -1.13 -4.74
N LYS A 238 17.56 -1.36 -5.93
CA LYS A 238 16.82 -0.35 -6.70
C LYS A 238 15.31 -0.41 -6.52
N SER A 239 14.80 -1.34 -5.73
CA SER A 239 13.37 -1.51 -5.48
C SER A 239 12.95 -0.84 -4.18
N PHE A 240 11.84 -0.10 -4.21
CA PHE A 240 11.18 0.27 -2.97
C PHE A 240 10.56 -0.96 -2.32
N ILE A 241 10.66 -1.05 -1.00
CA ILE A 241 10.04 -2.10 -0.21
C ILE A 241 8.84 -1.53 0.53
N LEU A 242 7.67 -2.11 0.30
CA LEU A 242 6.47 -1.89 1.09
C LEU A 242 6.50 -2.87 2.27
N VAL A 243 6.58 -2.34 3.48
CA VAL A 243 6.78 -3.12 4.71
C VAL A 243 5.51 -3.12 5.56
N PRO A 244 4.66 -4.15 5.49
CA PRO A 244 3.54 -4.33 6.41
C PRO A 244 4.00 -4.91 7.75
N GLY A 245 3.16 -4.76 8.79
CA GLY A 245 3.37 -5.40 10.09
C GLY A 245 3.88 -4.48 11.20
N TYR A 246 4.01 -3.18 10.97
CA TYR A 246 4.34 -2.22 12.01
C TYR A 246 3.24 -2.13 13.08
N GLY A 247 3.65 -2.15 14.35
CA GLY A 247 2.76 -2.02 15.51
C GLY A 247 1.89 -3.26 15.74
N ALA A 248 0.87 -3.49 14.93
CA ALA A 248 -0.13 -4.55 15.13
C ALA A 248 0.44 -5.98 15.12
N GLN A 249 1.60 -6.20 14.47
CA GLN A 249 2.31 -7.49 14.43
C GLN A 249 3.63 -7.45 15.21
N GLY A 250 3.82 -6.43 16.06
CA GLY A 250 4.97 -6.31 16.96
C GLY A 250 6.20 -5.61 16.36
N GLY A 251 6.18 -5.21 15.09
CA GLY A 251 7.27 -4.45 14.47
C GLY A 251 7.42 -3.06 15.09
N LYS A 252 8.65 -2.67 15.40
CA LYS A 252 9.05 -1.36 15.96
C LYS A 252 9.97 -0.64 14.97
N GLY A 253 10.15 0.68 15.13
CA GLY A 253 11.07 1.46 14.32
C GLY A 253 12.45 0.86 14.19
N ALA A 254 13.02 0.38 15.29
CA ALA A 254 14.35 -0.25 15.32
C ALA A 254 14.48 -1.51 14.43
N ASP A 255 13.38 -2.26 14.23
CA ASP A 255 13.38 -3.46 13.38
C ASP A 255 13.36 -3.11 11.89
N LEU A 256 13.03 -1.86 11.55
CA LEU A 256 12.79 -1.40 10.18
C LEU A 256 14.03 -0.83 9.50
N VAL A 257 15.07 -0.45 10.26
CA VAL A 257 16.25 0.26 9.71
C VAL A 257 16.95 -0.51 8.59
N HIS A 258 16.88 -1.83 8.61
CA HIS A 258 17.51 -2.71 7.62
C HIS A 258 16.79 -2.75 6.26
N PHE A 259 15.55 -2.24 6.19
CA PHE A 259 14.80 -2.15 4.95
C PHE A 259 15.17 -0.92 4.11
N PHE A 260 15.82 0.07 4.72
CA PHE A 260 16.22 1.31 4.07
C PHE A 260 17.61 1.22 3.46
N ASN A 261 17.84 1.93 2.37
CA ASN A 261 19.17 2.17 1.81
C ASN A 261 19.92 3.27 2.60
N GLU A 262 21.20 3.45 2.29
CA GLU A 262 22.05 4.44 2.97
C GLU A 262 21.55 5.89 2.79
N ASP A 263 20.85 6.18 1.70
CA ASP A 263 20.22 7.49 1.41
C ASP A 263 18.99 7.78 2.28
N GLY A 264 18.60 6.85 3.16
CA GLY A 264 17.40 6.97 4.01
C GLY A 264 16.09 6.69 3.27
N LEU A 265 16.15 6.23 2.03
CA LEU A 265 15.02 5.89 1.18
C LEU A 265 14.94 4.37 0.93
N GLY A 266 14.13 3.97 -0.02
CA GLY A 266 14.02 2.58 -0.48
C GLY A 266 12.95 1.78 0.26
N SER A 267 12.26 2.35 1.24
CA SER A 267 11.15 1.68 1.92
C SER A 267 10.04 2.63 2.32
N VAL A 268 8.84 2.08 2.41
CA VAL A 268 7.66 2.70 3.02
C VAL A 268 7.01 1.71 3.98
N ILE A 269 6.65 2.20 5.15
CA ILE A 269 6.16 1.39 6.25
C ILE A 269 4.66 1.53 6.35
N ASN A 270 3.95 0.41 6.22
CA ASN A 270 2.49 0.38 6.29
C ASN A 270 2.00 0.10 7.70
N SER A 271 1.07 0.92 8.16
CA SER A 271 0.22 0.64 9.31
C SER A 271 -1.24 0.86 8.93
N SER A 272 -2.10 -0.07 9.29
CA SER A 272 -3.55 0.00 9.04
C SER A 272 -4.31 0.20 10.34
N ARG A 273 -4.69 -0.87 11.02
CA ARG A 273 -5.50 -0.83 12.25
C ARG A 273 -4.92 0.09 13.32
N GLY A 274 -3.59 0.13 13.47
CA GLY A 274 -2.91 0.99 14.44
C GLY A 274 -3.18 2.48 14.25
N ILE A 275 -3.53 2.89 13.04
CA ILE A 275 -3.85 4.28 12.67
C ILE A 275 -5.35 4.46 12.53
N ILE A 276 -6.01 3.71 11.62
CA ILE A 276 -7.42 3.97 11.31
C ILE A 276 -8.38 3.65 12.44
N ALA A 277 -8.03 2.71 13.33
CA ALA A 277 -8.78 2.37 14.53
C ALA A 277 -8.07 2.81 15.82
N ALA A 278 -7.20 3.82 15.75
CA ALA A 278 -6.46 4.31 16.91
C ALA A 278 -7.38 4.72 18.07
N TYR A 279 -8.51 5.36 17.79
CA TYR A 279 -9.48 5.79 18.80
C TYR A 279 -10.03 4.66 19.67
N GLN A 280 -9.93 3.40 19.23
CA GLN A 280 -10.34 2.21 20.00
C GLN A 280 -9.22 1.70 20.93
N GLN A 281 -8.01 2.24 20.83
CA GLN A 281 -6.89 1.86 21.69
C GLN A 281 -6.88 2.69 22.97
N GLU A 282 -6.49 2.07 24.08
CA GLU A 282 -6.49 2.71 25.41
C GLU A 282 -5.73 4.05 25.41
N GLN A 283 -4.58 4.09 24.78
CA GLN A 283 -3.73 5.29 24.70
C GLN A 283 -4.35 6.48 23.96
N TYR A 284 -5.40 6.25 23.16
CA TYR A 284 -6.14 7.28 22.42
C TYR A 284 -7.62 7.37 22.84
N ALA A 285 -7.99 6.77 23.96
CA ALA A 285 -9.39 6.72 24.43
C ALA A 285 -10.00 8.11 24.67
N GLU A 286 -9.18 9.11 24.99
CA GLU A 286 -9.60 10.50 25.19
C GLU A 286 -10.25 11.14 23.96
N TYR A 287 -9.90 10.69 22.75
CA TYR A 287 -10.48 11.21 21.51
C TYR A 287 -11.93 10.78 21.32
N GLY A 288 -12.32 9.62 21.83
CA GLY A 288 -13.64 9.06 21.64
C GLY A 288 -13.98 8.78 20.18
N GLN A 289 -15.18 8.36 19.91
CA GLN A 289 -15.63 8.04 18.55
C GLN A 289 -15.66 9.26 17.62
N ARG A 290 -16.04 10.44 18.12
CA ARG A 290 -16.11 11.66 17.31
C ARG A 290 -14.73 12.21 16.95
N GLY A 291 -13.72 11.93 17.76
CA GLY A 291 -12.34 12.28 17.51
C GLY A 291 -11.52 11.19 16.81
N TYR A 292 -12.15 10.21 16.15
CA TYR A 292 -11.46 9.09 15.50
C TYR A 292 -10.37 9.53 14.51
N ALA A 293 -10.63 10.60 13.77
CA ALA A 293 -9.71 11.15 12.80
C ALA A 293 -8.51 11.84 13.49
N ASP A 294 -8.74 12.54 14.59
CA ASP A 294 -7.68 13.15 15.39
C ASP A 294 -6.81 12.10 16.08
N ALA A 295 -7.42 11.00 16.55
CA ALA A 295 -6.68 9.85 17.06
C ALA A 295 -5.78 9.22 15.98
N ALA A 296 -6.28 9.06 14.76
CA ALA A 296 -5.50 8.59 13.63
C ALA A 296 -4.31 9.53 13.31
N ARG A 297 -4.54 10.84 13.32
CA ARG A 297 -3.50 11.85 13.17
C ARG A 297 -2.42 11.73 14.25
N ALA A 298 -2.81 11.58 15.51
CA ALA A 298 -1.89 11.40 16.63
C ALA A 298 -1.06 10.10 16.48
N ALA A 299 -1.69 9.02 16.04
CA ALA A 299 -1.00 7.74 15.80
C ALA A 299 0.03 7.84 14.67
N VAL A 300 -0.27 8.57 13.59
CA VAL A 300 0.68 8.84 12.50
C VAL A 300 1.88 9.64 13.02
N ILE A 301 1.66 10.69 13.82
CA ILE A 301 2.73 11.50 14.39
C ILE A 301 3.65 10.64 15.26
N ALA A 302 3.08 9.81 16.14
CA ALA A 302 3.85 8.90 16.99
C ALA A 302 4.67 7.89 16.17
N MET A 303 4.11 7.32 15.11
CA MET A 303 4.80 6.42 14.21
C MET A 303 5.94 7.11 13.46
N ARG A 304 5.72 8.34 12.99
CA ARG A 304 6.76 9.14 12.32
C ARG A 304 7.95 9.40 13.24
N GLU A 305 7.70 9.77 14.48
CA GLU A 305 8.74 10.02 15.48
C GLU A 305 9.53 8.75 15.82
N ASP A 306 8.86 7.61 15.96
CA ASP A 306 9.50 6.31 16.21
C ASP A 306 10.44 5.90 15.06
N ILE A 307 9.97 5.98 13.82
CA ILE A 307 10.78 5.67 12.64
C ILE A 307 11.94 6.66 12.48
N ALA A 308 11.69 7.96 12.64
CA ALA A 308 12.73 8.98 12.52
C ALA A 308 13.86 8.76 13.53
N ARG A 309 13.53 8.46 14.79
CA ARG A 309 14.50 8.13 15.83
C ARG A 309 15.32 6.90 15.45
N ALA A 310 14.66 5.83 15.03
CA ALA A 310 15.34 4.59 14.65
C ALA A 310 16.33 4.80 13.48
N LEU A 311 15.98 5.65 12.51
CA LEU A 311 16.86 5.97 11.37
C LEU A 311 18.03 6.90 11.75
N GLN A 312 17.88 7.73 12.77
CA GLN A 312 18.98 8.56 13.30
C GLN A 312 20.00 7.74 14.09
N ASP A 313 19.54 6.72 14.81
CA ASP A 313 20.37 5.84 15.64
C ASP A 313 21.08 4.72 14.84
N ARG A 314 21.05 4.76 13.52
CA ARG A 314 21.52 3.76 12.55
C ARG A 314 23.05 3.67 12.42
#